data_7bf9a4b2f14b453da7728aca7de58f26
#
_entry.id   7bf9a4b2f14b453da7728aca7de58f26
#
_cell.length_a   1.000
_cell.length_b   1.000
_cell.length_c   1.000
_cell.angle_alpha   90.00
_cell.angle_beta   90.00
_cell.angle_gamma   90.00
#
_symmetry.space_group_name_H-M   'P 1'
#
loop_
_entity.id
_entity.type
_entity.pdbx_description
1 polymer ?
#
loop_
_entity_poly.entity_id
_entity_poly.type
_entity_poly.pdbx_seq_one_letter_code
_entity_poly.pdbx_strand_id
1 'polypeptide(L)'
;MTADTTRRAAAGRPGRSVKTAAAIATVTASLLLLSACGDQTQAAQARREAAKNRNPHAPLFSKLPKDVQDKAMLQVGSDITYKPVEFRSNGQVEGIDPDLAAAIGKELGIKLNFNNATFDTLMGGLKSQRYDIAMSAMTDTKDRQQGIDSTTGKKIGEGVDFVDYLNVGVSLYTQKGKTQGIDGWETMCGKKLAVQRGTVSHDLAKEKSSSCESSGQQPISIEAFDNDSEAQTRLRTGGVDAVSSDYPVAAYAVKVSGGGNDFQMVGGAPLKAAPYGIAVPKGQEKLRDAIKAAVELVIKNHAYDGVLAKWNVKDAGVKEVKINGGS
;
A
#
# COMPACT_ATOMS: atom_id res chain seq x y z
N MET A 1 -32.47 47.26 -45.85
CA MET A 1 -33.62 48.09 -45.37
C MET A 1 -33.25 48.40 -43.95
N THR A 2 -32.70 49.50 -43.78
CA THR A 2 -33.21 50.78 -43.28
C THR A 2 -33.33 50.75 -41.77
N ALA A 3 -32.43 51.38 -41.08
CA ALA A 3 -32.46 52.78 -40.68
C ALA A 3 -33.16 52.90 -39.30
N ASP A 4 -32.88 53.69 -38.33
CA ASP A 4 -32.05 54.89 -38.25
C ASP A 4 -32.27 55.47 -36.85
N THR A 5 -31.22 56.08 -36.30
CA THR A 5 -31.26 57.40 -35.58
C THR A 5 -32.14 57.53 -34.32
N THR A 6 -31.79 58.20 -33.26
CA THR A 6 -31.05 59.44 -33.01
C THR A 6 -30.92 59.76 -31.52
N ARG A 7 -29.77 60.23 -31.04
CA ARG A 7 -29.43 61.52 -30.43
C ARG A 7 -30.25 62.08 -29.23
N ARG A 8 -29.63 62.39 -28.13
CA ARG A 8 -29.12 63.73 -27.64
C ARG A 8 -28.82 63.65 -26.16
N ALA A 9 -27.69 63.90 -25.67
CA ALA A 9 -26.99 65.12 -25.31
C ALA A 9 -27.64 65.96 -24.19
N ALA A 10 -26.91 66.13 -23.09
CA ALA A 10 -26.46 67.37 -22.44
C ALA A 10 -26.13 67.11 -20.97
N ALA A 11 -24.94 67.27 -20.56
CA ALA A 11 -24.27 68.43 -19.95
C ALA A 11 -24.65 68.69 -18.46
N GLY A 12 -23.63 68.67 -17.60
CA GLY A 12 -23.66 69.31 -16.30
C GLY A 12 -22.50 68.85 -15.38
N ARG A 13 -21.41 69.60 -15.38
CA ARG A 13 -20.37 69.68 -14.33
C ARG A 13 -20.83 70.67 -13.25
N PRO A 14 -20.20 70.88 -12.07
CA PRO A 14 -19.05 70.20 -11.41
C PRO A 14 -19.22 70.06 -9.86
N GLY A 15 -18.27 69.41 -9.22
CA GLY A 15 -17.93 69.87 -7.88
C GLY A 15 -17.52 68.80 -6.84
N ARG A 16 -16.21 68.80 -6.49
CA ARG A 16 -15.64 68.62 -5.14
C ARG A 16 -15.99 67.30 -4.42
N SER A 17 -15.12 66.55 -3.79
CA SER A 17 -13.83 66.79 -3.15
C SER A 17 -13.24 65.49 -2.64
N VAL A 18 -11.98 65.32 -2.84
CA VAL A 18 -10.98 64.64 -1.97
C VAL A 18 -11.49 64.12 -0.63
N LYS A 19 -11.33 62.82 -0.41
CA LYS A 19 -10.84 62.12 0.80
C LYS A 19 -11.35 60.69 0.81
N THR A 20 -10.58 59.71 0.33
CA THR A 20 -10.53 58.34 0.82
C THR A 20 -9.35 57.62 0.21
N ALA A 21 -8.18 57.87 0.77
CA ALA A 21 -6.99 57.10 0.54
C ALA A 21 -6.34 56.75 1.90
N ALA A 22 -7.03 55.92 2.70
CA ALA A 22 -6.49 55.43 3.96
C ALA A 22 -7.22 54.19 4.51
N ALA A 23 -7.72 53.25 3.66
CA ALA A 23 -8.42 52.05 4.18
C ALA A 23 -7.94 50.72 3.53
N ILE A 24 -6.87 50.67 2.76
CA ILE A 24 -6.41 49.43 2.08
C ILE A 24 -5.17 48.83 2.69
N ALA A 25 -4.45 49.51 3.58
CA ALA A 25 -3.16 49.00 4.15
C ALA A 25 -3.33 48.12 5.39
N THR A 26 -4.53 47.97 5.98
CA THR A 26 -4.72 47.21 7.23
C THR A 26 -5.26 45.78 7.06
N VAL A 27 -5.74 45.39 5.88
CA VAL A 27 -6.30 44.04 5.65
C VAL A 27 -5.22 43.06 5.21
N THR A 28 -4.16 43.50 4.56
CA THR A 28 -3.07 42.59 4.10
C THR A 28 -2.13 42.16 5.23
N ALA A 29 -1.97 42.92 6.30
CA ALA A 29 -1.15 42.53 7.45
C ALA A 29 -1.83 41.46 8.33
N SER A 30 -3.17 41.39 8.35
CA SER A 30 -3.91 40.42 9.16
C SER A 30 -3.97 39.02 8.53
N LEU A 31 -3.84 38.90 7.22
CA LEU A 31 -3.81 37.60 6.51
C LEU A 31 -2.44 36.89 6.60
N LEU A 32 -1.36 37.65 6.76
CA LEU A 32 -0.02 37.08 6.96
C LEU A 32 0.21 36.56 8.38
N LEU A 33 -0.53 37.08 9.37
CA LEU A 33 -0.46 36.59 10.75
C LEU A 33 -1.27 35.31 10.98
N LEU A 34 -2.29 35.02 10.16
CA LEU A 34 -3.11 33.79 10.26
C LEU A 34 -2.37 32.57 9.66
N SER A 35 -1.54 32.74 8.62
CA SER A 35 -0.72 31.64 8.09
C SER A 35 0.42 31.24 9.03
N ALA A 36 1.02 32.18 9.77
CA ALA A 36 2.05 31.89 10.76
C ALA A 36 1.50 31.12 12.00
N CYS A 37 0.23 31.36 12.39
CA CYS A 37 -0.42 30.62 13.48
C CYS A 37 -0.81 29.18 13.06
N GLY A 38 -1.12 28.91 11.79
CA GLY A 38 -1.42 27.58 11.27
C GLY A 38 -0.21 26.62 11.35
N ASP A 39 0.94 27.09 10.92
CA ASP A 39 2.18 26.28 10.96
C ASP A 39 2.65 26.00 12.40
N GLN A 40 2.48 26.94 13.33
CA GLN A 40 2.80 26.72 14.74
C GLN A 40 1.88 25.73 15.41
N THR A 41 0.59 25.67 15.05
CA THR A 41 -0.36 24.70 15.60
C THR A 41 -0.09 23.29 15.06
N GLN A 42 0.22 23.13 13.78
CA GLN A 42 0.60 21.84 13.19
C GLN A 42 1.91 21.30 13.76
N ALA A 43 2.93 22.15 13.87
CA ALA A 43 4.20 21.78 14.50
C ALA A 43 4.04 21.41 15.99
N ALA A 44 3.16 22.11 16.73
CA ALA A 44 2.87 21.79 18.12
C ALA A 44 2.09 20.47 18.25
N GLN A 45 1.16 20.17 17.36
CA GLN A 45 0.46 18.90 17.31
C GLN A 45 1.41 17.75 16.99
N ALA A 46 2.28 17.89 15.96
CA ALA A 46 3.28 16.90 15.62
C ALA A 46 4.22 16.59 16.79
N ARG A 47 4.67 17.63 17.53
CA ARG A 47 5.50 17.46 18.73
C ARG A 47 4.77 16.73 19.86
N ARG A 48 3.48 16.98 20.06
CA ARG A 48 2.64 16.28 21.05
C ARG A 48 2.46 14.81 20.68
N GLU A 49 2.23 14.51 19.42
CA GLU A 49 2.14 13.13 18.94
C GLU A 49 3.46 12.40 19.05
N ALA A 50 4.58 13.05 18.69
CA ALA A 50 5.90 12.49 18.87
C ALA A 50 6.18 12.19 20.35
N ALA A 51 5.87 13.12 21.25
CA ALA A 51 6.04 12.92 22.70
C ALA A 51 5.18 11.75 23.25
N LYS A 52 3.97 11.56 22.70
CA LYS A 52 3.07 10.46 23.11
C LYS A 52 3.57 9.09 22.63
N ASN A 53 4.17 9.03 21.45
CA ASN A 53 4.60 7.78 20.83
C ASN A 53 6.03 7.38 21.19
N ARG A 54 6.84 8.33 21.70
CA ARG A 54 8.26 8.16 21.95
C ARG A 54 8.53 7.38 23.23
N ASN A 55 9.21 6.24 23.11
CA ASN A 55 9.76 5.51 24.24
C ASN A 55 11.28 5.35 24.09
N PRO A 56 12.10 6.28 24.64
CA PRO A 56 13.56 6.22 24.51
C PRO A 56 14.19 5.05 25.29
N HIS A 57 13.42 4.38 26.16
CA HIS A 57 13.86 3.19 26.90
C HIS A 57 13.56 1.88 26.16
N ALA A 58 12.95 1.94 24.99
CA ALA A 58 12.73 0.75 24.18
C ALA A 58 14.07 0.15 23.71
N PRO A 59 14.18 -1.20 23.63
CA PRO A 59 15.44 -1.90 23.40
C PRO A 59 16.25 -1.42 22.19
N LEU A 60 15.55 -0.98 21.15
CA LEU A 60 16.16 -0.63 19.85
C LEU A 60 16.00 0.85 19.48
N PHE A 61 15.49 1.71 20.39
CA PHE A 61 15.27 3.12 20.09
C PHE A 61 16.54 3.84 19.63
N SER A 62 17.67 3.57 20.26
CA SER A 62 18.96 4.20 19.92
C SER A 62 19.51 3.76 18.56
N LYS A 63 19.04 2.65 18.00
CA LYS A 63 19.42 2.17 16.68
C LYS A 63 18.76 2.93 15.53
N LEU A 64 17.66 3.64 15.80
CA LEU A 64 16.97 4.44 14.80
C LEU A 64 17.79 5.65 14.32
N PRO A 65 17.60 6.12 13.08
CA PRO A 65 18.05 7.43 12.64
C PRO A 65 17.55 8.55 13.57
N LYS A 66 18.33 9.61 13.73
CA LYS A 66 18.01 10.68 14.68
C LYS A 66 16.69 11.39 14.40
N ASP A 67 16.42 11.63 13.12
CA ASP A 67 15.17 12.25 12.65
C ASP A 67 13.95 11.37 12.97
N VAL A 68 14.07 10.04 12.85
CA VAL A 68 13.01 9.09 13.22
C VAL A 68 12.81 9.06 14.74
N GLN A 69 13.90 9.10 15.54
CA GLN A 69 13.81 9.22 17.00
C GLN A 69 13.07 10.48 17.42
N ASP A 70 13.31 11.60 16.72
CA ASP A 70 12.71 12.89 17.03
C ASP A 70 11.24 12.97 16.63
N LYS A 71 10.87 12.40 15.48
CA LYS A 71 9.47 12.26 15.03
C LYS A 71 8.69 11.22 15.83
N ALA A 72 9.38 10.20 16.37
CA ALA A 72 8.83 9.02 17.04
C ALA A 72 7.70 8.32 16.26
N MET A 73 7.79 8.37 14.95
CA MET A 73 6.79 7.81 14.04
C MET A 73 7.44 7.49 12.68
N LEU A 74 7.01 6.39 12.07
CA LEU A 74 7.22 6.08 10.66
C LEU A 74 5.89 6.11 9.92
N GLN A 75 5.85 6.78 8.78
CA GLN A 75 4.73 6.72 7.86
C GLN A 75 4.86 5.47 7.00
N VAL A 76 3.88 4.58 7.10
CA VAL A 76 3.83 3.31 6.39
C VAL A 76 2.86 3.41 5.23
N GLY A 77 3.33 3.25 3.99
CA GLY A 77 2.45 3.07 2.82
C GLY A 77 1.90 1.65 2.78
N SER A 78 0.59 1.51 2.61
CA SER A 78 -0.09 0.20 2.63
C SER A 78 -1.42 0.25 1.88
N ASP A 79 -1.78 -0.82 1.20
CA ASP A 79 -3.13 -1.01 0.66
C ASP A 79 -4.03 -1.66 1.72
N ILE A 80 -4.66 -0.82 2.53
CA ILE A 80 -5.50 -1.26 3.65
C ILE A 80 -6.87 -1.82 3.21
N THR A 81 -6.90 -2.54 2.09
CA THR A 81 -8.08 -3.26 1.58
C THR A 81 -7.83 -4.77 1.41
N TYR A 82 -6.62 -5.25 1.73
CA TYR A 82 -6.11 -6.58 1.41
C TYR A 82 -6.26 -7.57 2.58
N LYS A 83 -7.50 -8.00 2.86
CA LYS A 83 -7.82 -8.93 3.98
C LYS A 83 -7.20 -10.32 3.77
N PRO A 84 -6.63 -10.95 4.79
CA PRO A 84 -6.52 -10.54 6.20
C PRO A 84 -5.19 -9.84 6.53
N VAL A 85 -4.38 -9.46 5.53
CA VAL A 85 -3.03 -8.95 5.77
C VAL A 85 -3.06 -7.53 6.31
N GLU A 86 -3.78 -6.62 5.63
CA GLU A 86 -4.06 -5.27 6.13
C GLU A 86 -5.40 -4.77 5.61
N PHE A 87 -6.25 -4.30 6.51
CA PHE A 87 -7.58 -3.82 6.13
C PHE A 87 -8.15 -2.85 7.16
N ARG A 88 -9.11 -2.05 6.70
CA ARG A 88 -9.86 -1.17 7.59
C ARG A 88 -11.09 -1.89 8.17
N SER A 89 -11.21 -1.86 9.49
CA SER A 89 -12.35 -2.39 10.25
C SER A 89 -12.70 -1.42 11.36
N ASN A 90 -13.98 -1.02 11.49
CA ASN A 90 -14.45 -0.12 12.54
C ASN A 90 -13.62 1.17 12.69
N GLY A 91 -13.12 1.71 11.58
CA GLY A 91 -12.27 2.91 11.58
C GLY A 91 -10.80 2.68 11.93
N GLN A 92 -10.42 1.48 12.33
CA GLN A 92 -9.04 1.07 12.63
C GLN A 92 -8.43 0.28 11.48
N VAL A 93 -7.10 0.27 11.39
CA VAL A 93 -6.37 -0.62 10.48
C VAL A 93 -6.01 -1.87 11.26
N GLU A 94 -6.44 -3.02 10.77
CA GLU A 94 -6.28 -4.34 11.38
C GLU A 94 -5.64 -5.30 10.37
N GLY A 95 -5.03 -6.37 10.84
CA GLY A 95 -4.46 -7.41 9.98
C GLY A 95 -3.11 -7.93 10.50
N ILE A 96 -2.51 -8.80 9.71
CA ILE A 96 -1.18 -9.39 10.01
C ILE A 96 -0.14 -8.27 10.10
N ASP A 97 -0.08 -7.42 9.07
CA ASP A 97 0.91 -6.34 8.96
C ASP A 97 0.75 -5.29 10.07
N PRO A 98 -0.44 -4.76 10.37
CA PRO A 98 -0.62 -3.84 11.50
C PRO A 98 -0.28 -4.44 12.87
N ASP A 99 -0.61 -5.69 13.12
CA ASP A 99 -0.28 -6.35 14.38
C ASP A 99 1.24 -6.56 14.52
N LEU A 100 1.90 -6.99 13.45
CA LEU A 100 3.36 -7.14 13.43
C LEU A 100 4.06 -5.77 13.55
N ALA A 101 3.56 -4.75 12.84
CA ALA A 101 4.07 -3.38 12.92
C ALA A 101 3.94 -2.80 14.34
N ALA A 102 2.84 -3.11 15.05
CA ALA A 102 2.66 -2.71 16.45
C ALA A 102 3.71 -3.37 17.35
N ALA A 103 4.01 -4.66 17.15
CA ALA A 103 5.05 -5.36 17.91
C ALA A 103 6.45 -4.77 17.60
N ILE A 104 6.78 -4.54 16.32
CA ILE A 104 8.01 -3.89 15.87
C ILE A 104 8.14 -2.48 16.48
N GLY A 105 7.08 -1.68 16.41
CA GLY A 105 7.04 -0.32 16.95
C GLY A 105 7.31 -0.26 18.45
N LYS A 106 6.81 -1.25 19.19
CA LYS A 106 7.09 -1.39 20.64
C LYS A 106 8.59 -1.57 20.91
N GLU A 107 9.27 -2.42 20.15
CA GLU A 107 10.70 -2.67 20.30
C GLU A 107 11.55 -1.48 19.84
N LEU A 108 11.09 -0.72 18.84
CA LEU A 108 11.72 0.50 18.37
C LEU A 108 11.37 1.74 19.21
N GLY A 109 10.35 1.69 20.06
CA GLY A 109 9.88 2.82 20.87
C GLY A 109 9.25 3.95 20.06
N ILE A 110 8.61 3.62 18.92
CA ILE A 110 7.95 4.55 18.00
C ILE A 110 6.63 3.97 17.49
N LYS A 111 5.80 4.79 16.87
CA LYS A 111 4.59 4.36 16.17
C LYS A 111 4.86 4.12 14.68
N LEU A 112 4.32 3.04 14.14
CA LEU A 112 4.18 2.81 12.70
C LEU A 112 2.75 3.20 12.30
N ASN A 113 2.60 4.23 11.47
CA ASN A 113 1.32 4.83 11.10
C ASN A 113 0.95 4.45 9.67
N PHE A 114 -0.08 3.64 9.50
CA PHE A 114 -0.53 3.14 8.19
C PHE A 114 -1.31 4.22 7.43
N ASN A 115 -0.88 4.45 6.19
CA ASN A 115 -1.50 5.38 5.25
C ASN A 115 -1.97 4.60 4.02
N ASN A 116 -3.25 4.76 3.67
CA ASN A 116 -3.85 4.05 2.54
C ASN A 116 -3.29 4.53 1.20
N ALA A 117 -2.97 3.57 0.34
CA ALA A 117 -2.62 3.78 -1.05
C ALA A 117 -3.01 2.55 -1.87
N THR A 118 -3.19 2.67 -3.19
CA THR A 118 -3.26 1.50 -4.07
C THR A 118 -1.90 0.85 -4.17
N PHE A 119 -1.87 -0.48 -4.23
CA PHE A 119 -0.64 -1.27 -4.14
C PHE A 119 0.41 -0.86 -5.18
N ASP A 120 0.00 -0.67 -6.43
CA ASP A 120 0.86 -0.29 -7.55
C ASP A 120 1.52 1.10 -7.38
N THR A 121 0.97 1.97 -6.53
CA THR A 121 1.52 3.31 -6.25
C THR A 121 2.53 3.35 -5.12
N LEU A 122 2.69 2.26 -4.34
CA LEU A 122 3.53 2.24 -3.14
C LEU A 122 5.01 2.55 -3.43
N MET A 123 5.58 1.94 -4.47
CA MET A 123 6.97 2.20 -4.88
C MET A 123 7.20 3.68 -5.26
N GLY A 124 6.23 4.28 -5.97
CA GLY A 124 6.23 5.72 -6.29
C GLY A 124 6.12 6.59 -5.04
N GLY A 125 5.32 6.16 -4.06
CA GLY A 125 5.17 6.84 -2.77
C GLY A 125 6.44 6.83 -1.93
N LEU A 126 7.19 5.72 -1.92
CA LEU A 126 8.51 5.63 -1.29
C LEU A 126 9.53 6.55 -1.98
N LYS A 127 9.59 6.51 -3.32
CA LYS A 127 10.48 7.38 -4.10
C LYS A 127 10.22 8.87 -3.85
N SER A 128 8.95 9.27 -3.72
CA SER A 128 8.56 10.66 -3.46
C SER A 128 8.57 11.04 -1.97
N GLN A 129 9.04 10.15 -1.10
CA GLN A 129 9.09 10.34 0.35
C GLN A 129 7.73 10.65 0.99
N ARG A 130 6.63 10.21 0.35
CA ARG A 130 5.29 10.26 0.94
C ARG A 130 5.19 9.31 2.14
N TYR A 131 5.92 8.20 2.08
CA TYR A 131 6.04 7.19 3.12
C TYR A 131 7.52 6.99 3.46
N ASP A 132 7.81 6.72 4.73
CA ASP A 132 9.16 6.36 5.19
C ASP A 132 9.49 4.91 4.82
N ILE A 133 8.48 4.02 4.86
CA ILE A 133 8.55 2.60 4.51
C ILE A 133 7.24 2.16 3.86
N ALA A 134 7.22 0.98 3.22
CA ALA A 134 5.97 0.31 2.84
C ALA A 134 5.89 -1.08 3.49
N MET A 135 4.71 -1.42 3.99
CA MET A 135 4.37 -2.73 4.54
C MET A 135 2.94 -3.04 4.09
N SER A 136 2.79 -3.95 3.13
CA SER A 136 1.53 -4.20 2.41
C SER A 136 1.58 -5.54 1.68
N ALA A 137 1.79 -6.64 2.40
CA ALA A 137 1.95 -7.95 1.77
C ALA A 137 2.95 -7.92 0.58
N MET A 138 3.93 -7.01 0.62
CA MET A 138 4.77 -6.72 -0.52
C MET A 138 5.85 -7.79 -0.69
N THR A 139 5.72 -8.60 -1.74
CA THR A 139 6.73 -9.62 -2.06
C THR A 139 8.06 -8.98 -2.37
N ASP A 140 9.12 -9.47 -1.74
CA ASP A 140 10.50 -9.13 -2.07
C ASP A 140 10.88 -9.76 -3.42
N THR A 141 11.03 -8.94 -4.46
CA THR A 141 11.43 -9.35 -5.80
C THR A 141 12.65 -8.55 -6.27
N LYS A 142 13.46 -9.14 -7.15
CA LYS A 142 14.63 -8.45 -7.73
C LYS A 142 14.26 -7.15 -8.42
N ASP A 143 13.14 -7.13 -9.13
CA ASP A 143 12.68 -5.92 -9.82
C ASP A 143 12.41 -4.79 -8.82
N ARG A 144 11.70 -5.06 -7.74
CA ARG A 144 11.45 -4.06 -6.68
C ARG A 144 12.74 -3.64 -5.97
N GLN A 145 13.64 -4.59 -5.67
CA GLN A 145 14.96 -4.28 -5.09
C GLN A 145 15.77 -3.35 -6.00
N GLN A 146 15.63 -3.49 -7.31
CA GLN A 146 16.35 -2.71 -8.31
C GLN A 146 15.59 -1.47 -8.80
N GLY A 147 14.34 -1.29 -8.39
CA GLY A 147 13.48 -0.21 -8.86
C GLY A 147 13.07 -0.34 -10.33
N ILE A 148 12.82 -1.56 -10.75
CA ILE A 148 12.35 -1.91 -12.09
C ILE A 148 10.83 -2.12 -12.02
N ASP A 149 10.10 -1.54 -12.95
CA ASP A 149 8.69 -1.84 -13.19
C ASP A 149 8.59 -3.19 -13.92
N SER A 150 8.02 -4.18 -13.28
CA SER A 150 7.92 -5.55 -13.80
C SER A 150 7.08 -5.66 -15.09
N THR A 151 6.18 -4.70 -15.32
CA THR A 151 5.33 -4.67 -16.50
C THR A 151 6.06 -4.14 -17.73
N THR A 152 6.87 -3.09 -17.54
CA THR A 152 7.54 -2.40 -18.66
C THR A 152 9.03 -2.73 -18.76
N GLY A 153 9.62 -3.37 -17.75
CA GLY A 153 11.07 -3.60 -17.62
C GLY A 153 11.88 -2.32 -17.45
N LYS A 154 11.23 -1.17 -17.25
CA LYS A 154 11.90 0.12 -17.14
C LYS A 154 12.30 0.43 -15.71
N LYS A 155 13.47 1.02 -15.54
CA LYS A 155 13.90 1.54 -14.25
C LYS A 155 13.06 2.77 -13.87
N ILE A 156 12.37 2.68 -12.73
CA ILE A 156 11.48 3.74 -12.21
C ILE A 156 12.05 4.45 -10.98
N GLY A 157 13.14 3.93 -10.41
CA GLY A 157 13.78 4.51 -9.23
C GLY A 157 15.03 3.74 -8.82
N GLU A 158 15.58 4.07 -7.65
CA GLU A 158 16.74 3.36 -7.07
C GLU A 158 16.37 1.98 -6.53
N GLY A 159 15.09 1.70 -6.34
CA GLY A 159 14.60 0.50 -5.69
C GLY A 159 14.54 0.63 -4.17
N VAL A 160 14.33 -0.51 -3.54
CA VAL A 160 14.20 -0.61 -2.09
C VAL A 160 15.02 -1.78 -1.54
N ASP A 161 15.31 -1.75 -0.24
CA ASP A 161 15.72 -2.94 0.48
C ASP A 161 14.51 -3.52 1.20
N PHE A 162 14.41 -4.82 1.27
CA PHE A 162 13.37 -5.52 2.00
C PHE A 162 13.91 -6.11 3.30
N VAL A 163 13.13 -6.02 4.36
CA VAL A 163 13.32 -6.81 5.58
C VAL A 163 12.23 -7.87 5.61
N ASP A 164 12.59 -9.12 5.36
CA ASP A 164 11.67 -10.23 5.16
C ASP A 164 11.01 -10.68 6.46
N TYR A 165 9.68 -10.89 6.43
CA TYR A 165 8.94 -11.25 7.65
C TYR A 165 7.91 -12.39 7.48
N LEU A 166 7.54 -12.77 6.26
CA LEU A 166 6.60 -13.85 6.01
C LEU A 166 6.92 -14.51 4.66
N ASN A 167 6.67 -15.81 4.47
CA ASN A 167 6.92 -16.48 3.20
C ASN A 167 5.58 -16.94 2.59
N VAL A 168 5.21 -16.36 1.45
CA VAL A 168 3.88 -16.52 0.86
C VAL A 168 3.98 -16.75 -0.65
N GLY A 169 3.12 -17.61 -1.19
CA GLY A 169 2.94 -17.79 -2.62
C GLY A 169 1.53 -17.40 -3.06
N VAL A 170 1.30 -17.35 -4.37
CA VAL A 170 0.03 -16.99 -4.98
C VAL A 170 -0.82 -18.23 -5.27
N SER A 171 -2.13 -18.08 -5.21
CA SER A 171 -3.11 -19.16 -5.45
C SER A 171 -4.28 -18.68 -6.30
N LEU A 172 -4.88 -19.63 -7.02
CA LEU A 172 -6.11 -19.42 -7.77
C LEU A 172 -7.31 -19.81 -6.93
N TYR A 173 -8.44 -19.13 -7.14
CA TYR A 173 -9.75 -19.54 -6.66
C TYR A 173 -10.85 -19.17 -7.65
N THR A 174 -11.96 -19.93 -7.63
CA THR A 174 -13.07 -19.82 -8.56
C THR A 174 -14.38 -19.64 -7.81
N GLN A 175 -15.48 -19.37 -8.53
CA GLN A 175 -16.80 -19.52 -7.92
C GLN A 175 -17.01 -20.99 -7.49
N LYS A 176 -17.63 -21.16 -6.32
CA LYS A 176 -17.92 -22.49 -5.76
C LYS A 176 -18.81 -23.29 -6.71
N GLY A 177 -18.37 -24.49 -7.07
CA GLY A 177 -19.07 -25.37 -8.01
C GLY A 177 -18.99 -24.96 -9.48
N LYS A 178 -18.21 -23.93 -9.83
CA LYS A 178 -18.04 -23.43 -11.20
C LYS A 178 -16.55 -23.27 -11.57
N THR A 179 -15.83 -24.37 -11.57
CA THR A 179 -14.38 -24.33 -11.86
C THR A 179 -14.07 -24.06 -13.33
N GLN A 180 -15.02 -24.20 -14.24
CA GLN A 180 -14.83 -24.02 -15.69
C GLN A 180 -13.66 -24.87 -16.26
N GLY A 181 -13.35 -26.01 -15.62
CA GLY A 181 -12.21 -26.87 -15.96
C GLY A 181 -10.85 -26.30 -15.50
N ILE A 182 -10.84 -25.38 -14.54
CA ILE A 182 -9.62 -24.81 -13.96
C ILE A 182 -9.19 -25.70 -12.77
N ASP A 183 -8.05 -26.40 -12.96
CA ASP A 183 -7.44 -27.27 -11.96
C ASP A 183 -6.10 -26.70 -11.45
N GLY A 184 -5.60 -25.65 -12.12
CA GLY A 184 -4.35 -24.97 -11.81
C GLY A 184 -4.01 -23.95 -12.88
N TRP A 185 -2.85 -23.36 -12.78
CA TRP A 185 -2.36 -22.39 -13.75
C TRP A 185 -2.20 -22.94 -15.18
N GLU A 186 -1.94 -24.24 -15.30
CA GLU A 186 -1.75 -24.91 -16.60
C GLU A 186 -3.05 -25.04 -17.41
N THR A 187 -4.20 -24.91 -16.73
CA THR A 187 -5.51 -24.96 -17.38
C THR A 187 -6.15 -23.58 -17.58
N MET A 188 -5.37 -22.51 -17.36
CA MET A 188 -5.85 -21.13 -17.49
C MET A 188 -5.88 -20.60 -18.92
N CYS A 189 -5.28 -21.27 -19.91
CA CYS A 189 -5.28 -20.81 -21.30
C CYS A 189 -6.71 -20.64 -21.82
N GLY A 190 -7.00 -19.47 -22.42
CA GLY A 190 -8.31 -19.10 -22.92
C GLY A 190 -9.33 -18.70 -21.84
N LYS A 191 -8.97 -18.68 -20.56
CA LYS A 191 -9.83 -18.29 -19.46
C LYS A 191 -9.69 -16.82 -19.12
N LYS A 192 -10.68 -16.29 -18.38
CA LYS A 192 -10.67 -14.91 -17.85
C LYS A 192 -10.19 -14.94 -16.41
N LEU A 193 -9.16 -14.13 -16.11
CA LEU A 193 -8.54 -14.04 -14.80
C LEU A 193 -8.57 -12.61 -14.29
N ALA A 194 -9.06 -12.40 -13.07
CA ALA A 194 -8.91 -11.13 -12.39
C ALA A 194 -7.74 -11.18 -11.40
N VAL A 195 -7.00 -10.08 -11.31
CA VAL A 195 -5.85 -9.90 -10.43
C VAL A 195 -5.80 -8.47 -9.91
N GLN A 196 -5.10 -8.25 -8.80
CA GLN A 196 -4.75 -6.88 -8.40
C GLN A 196 -3.52 -6.40 -9.18
N ARG A 197 -3.57 -5.16 -9.65
CA ARG A 197 -2.52 -4.50 -10.44
C ARG A 197 -1.20 -4.39 -9.66
N GLY A 198 -0.09 -4.65 -10.37
CA GLY A 198 1.26 -4.49 -9.81
C GLY A 198 1.70 -5.57 -8.83
N THR A 199 0.89 -6.64 -8.64
CA THR A 199 1.22 -7.77 -7.76
C THR A 199 1.98 -8.87 -8.50
N VAL A 200 2.59 -9.78 -7.75
CA VAL A 200 3.20 -11.01 -8.30
C VAL A 200 2.15 -11.87 -9.02
N SER A 201 0.90 -11.89 -8.55
CA SER A 201 -0.22 -12.54 -9.25
C SER A 201 -0.44 -11.95 -10.65
N HIS A 202 -0.33 -10.63 -10.80
CA HIS A 202 -0.46 -9.96 -12.10
C HIS A 202 0.70 -10.33 -13.04
N ASP A 203 1.92 -10.36 -12.52
CA ASP A 203 3.10 -10.71 -13.33
C ASP A 203 3.10 -12.18 -13.73
N LEU A 204 2.73 -13.08 -12.82
CA LEU A 204 2.55 -14.50 -13.12
C LEU A 204 1.45 -14.72 -14.17
N ALA A 205 0.35 -13.98 -14.10
CA ALA A 205 -0.72 -14.05 -15.08
C ALA A 205 -0.22 -13.70 -16.51
N LYS A 206 0.60 -12.66 -16.64
CA LYS A 206 1.23 -12.28 -17.91
C LYS A 206 2.21 -13.36 -18.42
N GLU A 207 3.07 -13.87 -17.52
CA GLU A 207 4.00 -14.96 -17.81
C GLU A 207 3.25 -16.18 -18.38
N LYS A 208 2.18 -16.61 -17.69
CA LYS A 208 1.36 -17.75 -18.11
C LYS A 208 0.58 -17.48 -19.38
N SER A 209 0.06 -16.26 -19.58
CA SER A 209 -0.61 -15.86 -20.83
C SER A 209 0.33 -15.95 -22.04
N SER A 210 1.56 -15.44 -21.90
CA SER A 210 2.59 -15.55 -22.96
C SER A 210 2.98 -17.01 -23.23
N SER A 211 3.00 -17.85 -22.19
CA SER A 211 3.23 -19.30 -22.36
C SER A 211 2.13 -19.99 -23.15
N CYS A 212 0.86 -19.60 -22.93
CA CYS A 212 -0.27 -20.09 -23.73
C CYS A 212 -0.10 -19.73 -25.20
N GLU A 213 0.20 -18.47 -25.51
CA GLU A 213 0.44 -18.00 -26.88
C GLU A 213 1.58 -18.77 -27.57
N SER A 214 2.70 -18.92 -26.86
CA SER A 214 3.87 -19.66 -27.36
C SER A 214 3.59 -21.12 -27.64
N SER A 215 2.59 -21.69 -26.97
CA SER A 215 2.11 -23.08 -27.17
C SER A 215 0.97 -23.17 -28.18
N GLY A 216 0.62 -22.09 -28.87
CA GLY A 216 -0.47 -22.05 -29.87
C GLY A 216 -1.87 -22.11 -29.24
N GLN A 217 -1.99 -21.83 -27.93
CA GLN A 217 -3.26 -21.78 -27.24
C GLN A 217 -3.76 -20.33 -27.09
N GLN A 218 -5.03 -20.16 -26.79
CA GLN A 218 -5.58 -18.83 -26.52
C GLN A 218 -4.96 -18.23 -25.26
N PRO A 219 -4.56 -16.94 -25.29
CA PRO A 219 -4.01 -16.28 -24.11
C PRO A 219 -5.02 -16.19 -22.98
N ILE A 220 -4.53 -15.98 -21.77
CA ILE A 220 -5.37 -15.66 -20.62
C ILE A 220 -5.89 -14.23 -20.78
N SER A 221 -7.21 -14.04 -20.67
CA SER A 221 -7.81 -12.70 -20.64
C SER A 221 -7.68 -12.11 -19.22
N ILE A 222 -6.71 -11.21 -19.02
CA ILE A 222 -6.37 -10.66 -17.72
C ILE A 222 -7.12 -9.35 -17.48
N GLU A 223 -7.91 -9.29 -16.41
CA GLU A 223 -8.54 -8.07 -15.88
C GLU A 223 -7.79 -7.62 -14.60
N ALA A 224 -7.07 -6.49 -14.67
CA ALA A 224 -6.29 -5.97 -13.54
C ALA A 224 -7.02 -4.82 -12.84
N PHE A 225 -7.29 -4.98 -11.54
CA PHE A 225 -8.02 -4.04 -10.69
C PHE A 225 -7.07 -3.31 -9.72
N ASP A 226 -7.49 -2.17 -9.24
CA ASP A 226 -6.70 -1.40 -8.26
C ASP A 226 -6.71 -2.07 -6.88
N ASN A 227 -7.80 -2.80 -6.55
CA ASN A 227 -7.95 -3.52 -5.29
C ASN A 227 -8.35 -4.98 -5.52
N ASP A 228 -7.86 -5.89 -4.69
CA ASP A 228 -8.24 -7.31 -4.73
C ASP A 228 -9.74 -7.55 -4.49
N SER A 229 -10.39 -6.71 -3.68
CA SER A 229 -11.83 -6.78 -3.44
C SER A 229 -12.68 -6.53 -4.70
N GLU A 230 -12.18 -5.76 -5.66
CA GLU A 230 -12.82 -5.56 -6.96
C GLU A 230 -12.70 -6.82 -7.83
N ALA A 231 -11.51 -7.44 -7.84
CA ALA A 231 -11.31 -8.74 -8.48
C ALA A 231 -12.24 -9.82 -7.92
N GLN A 232 -12.37 -9.88 -6.58
CA GLN A 232 -13.33 -10.80 -5.92
C GLN A 232 -14.78 -10.51 -6.35
N THR A 233 -15.16 -9.25 -6.43
CA THR A 233 -16.52 -8.86 -6.87
C THR A 233 -16.76 -9.26 -8.32
N ARG A 234 -15.74 -9.10 -9.18
CA ARG A 234 -15.79 -9.51 -10.59
C ARG A 234 -16.00 -11.02 -10.73
N LEU A 235 -15.29 -11.81 -9.91
CA LEU A 235 -15.51 -13.27 -9.84
C LEU A 235 -16.91 -13.61 -9.35
N ARG A 236 -17.36 -12.99 -8.25
CA ARG A 236 -18.69 -13.27 -7.66
C ARG A 236 -19.82 -13.05 -8.65
N THR A 237 -19.72 -12.03 -9.49
CA THR A 237 -20.71 -11.72 -10.53
C THR A 237 -20.57 -12.55 -11.80
N GLY A 238 -19.59 -13.45 -11.88
CA GLY A 238 -19.36 -14.31 -13.05
C GLY A 238 -18.73 -13.60 -14.24
N GLY A 239 -18.11 -12.44 -14.03
CA GLY A 239 -17.43 -11.69 -15.09
C GLY A 239 -16.07 -12.28 -15.47
N VAL A 240 -15.44 -13.03 -14.56
CA VAL A 240 -14.21 -13.80 -14.78
C VAL A 240 -14.37 -15.22 -14.29
N ASP A 241 -13.49 -16.11 -14.74
CA ASP A 241 -13.52 -17.53 -14.40
C ASP A 241 -12.74 -17.81 -13.09
N ALA A 242 -11.70 -17.03 -12.81
CA ALA A 242 -10.87 -17.17 -11.61
C ALA A 242 -10.32 -15.81 -11.13
N VAL A 243 -9.86 -15.81 -9.88
CA VAL A 243 -9.02 -14.74 -9.30
C VAL A 243 -7.71 -15.37 -8.85
N SER A 244 -6.60 -14.64 -8.97
CA SER A 244 -5.32 -14.96 -8.33
C SER A 244 -4.97 -13.91 -7.30
N SER A 245 -4.72 -14.36 -6.08
CA SER A 245 -4.25 -13.55 -4.95
C SER A 245 -3.24 -14.34 -4.14
N ASP A 246 -2.58 -13.69 -3.21
CA ASP A 246 -1.72 -14.37 -2.25
C ASP A 246 -2.51 -15.40 -1.43
N TYR A 247 -1.88 -16.52 -1.10
CA TYR A 247 -2.56 -17.65 -0.47
C TYR A 247 -3.38 -17.29 0.79
N PRO A 248 -2.88 -16.47 1.75
CA PRO A 248 -3.68 -16.11 2.92
C PRO A 248 -4.94 -15.31 2.54
N VAL A 249 -4.86 -14.48 1.50
CA VAL A 249 -5.97 -13.65 1.01
C VAL A 249 -7.00 -14.51 0.28
N ALA A 250 -6.54 -15.37 -0.62
CA ALA A 250 -7.41 -16.34 -1.31
C ALA A 250 -8.13 -17.25 -0.31
N ALA A 251 -7.40 -17.83 0.65
CA ALA A 251 -7.97 -18.69 1.69
C ALA A 251 -8.99 -17.97 2.57
N TYR A 252 -8.69 -16.70 2.93
CA TYR A 252 -9.61 -15.86 3.68
C TYR A 252 -10.88 -15.55 2.88
N ALA A 253 -10.73 -15.12 1.61
CA ALA A 253 -11.85 -14.84 0.72
C ALA A 253 -12.79 -16.06 0.56
N VAL A 254 -12.22 -17.25 0.35
CA VAL A 254 -12.98 -18.52 0.26
C VAL A 254 -13.71 -18.81 1.56
N LYS A 255 -13.07 -18.56 2.71
CA LYS A 255 -13.67 -18.85 4.03
C LYS A 255 -14.84 -17.94 4.38
N VAL A 256 -14.77 -16.64 4.01
CA VAL A 256 -15.73 -15.64 4.52
C VAL A 256 -16.76 -15.18 3.51
N SER A 257 -16.46 -15.25 2.20
CA SER A 257 -17.35 -14.72 1.17
C SER A 257 -18.63 -15.52 1.06
N GLY A 258 -19.78 -14.84 1.16
CA GLY A 258 -21.10 -15.50 1.18
C GLY A 258 -21.23 -16.54 2.30
N GLY A 259 -20.59 -16.33 3.46
CA GLY A 259 -20.54 -17.33 4.53
C GLY A 259 -19.78 -18.60 4.13
N GLY A 260 -18.79 -18.50 3.23
CA GLY A 260 -18.01 -19.63 2.69
C GLY A 260 -18.69 -20.34 1.51
N ASN A 261 -19.68 -19.70 0.87
CA ASN A 261 -20.43 -20.29 -0.24
C ASN A 261 -20.13 -19.67 -1.61
N ASP A 262 -19.43 -18.53 -1.67
CA ASP A 262 -19.19 -17.86 -2.95
C ASP A 262 -18.04 -18.48 -3.73
N PHE A 263 -16.97 -18.88 -3.05
CA PHE A 263 -15.70 -19.24 -3.68
C PHE A 263 -15.17 -20.61 -3.20
N GLN A 264 -14.27 -21.17 -4.00
CA GLN A 264 -13.48 -22.35 -3.65
C GLN A 264 -12.05 -22.20 -4.16
N MET A 265 -11.08 -22.72 -3.41
CA MET A 265 -9.70 -22.79 -3.87
C MET A 265 -9.58 -23.71 -5.08
N VAL A 266 -8.72 -23.34 -6.01
CA VAL A 266 -8.20 -24.27 -7.02
C VAL A 266 -7.08 -25.09 -6.38
N GLY A 267 -7.00 -26.37 -6.70
CA GLY A 267 -6.00 -27.28 -6.13
C GLY A 267 -4.56 -26.90 -6.44
N GLY A 268 -3.62 -27.57 -5.76
CA GLY A 268 -2.18 -27.38 -5.94
C GLY A 268 -1.54 -26.52 -4.85
N ALA A 269 -0.20 -26.56 -4.81
CA ALA A 269 0.58 -25.70 -3.91
C ALA A 269 0.60 -24.24 -4.44
N PRO A 270 0.68 -23.25 -3.54
CA PRO A 270 0.90 -21.86 -3.96
C PRO A 270 2.16 -21.72 -4.81
N LEU A 271 2.07 -20.95 -5.91
CA LEU A 271 3.21 -20.71 -6.81
C LEU A 271 3.99 -19.44 -6.40
N LYS A 272 5.22 -19.32 -6.91
CA LYS A 272 6.07 -18.13 -6.69
C LYS A 272 6.21 -17.79 -5.19
N ALA A 273 6.31 -18.82 -4.34
CA ALA A 273 6.52 -18.61 -2.92
C ALA A 273 7.82 -17.80 -2.69
N ALA A 274 7.67 -16.62 -2.09
CA ALA A 274 8.74 -15.68 -1.84
C ALA A 274 8.44 -14.86 -0.57
N PRO A 275 9.43 -14.22 0.05
CA PRO A 275 9.19 -13.44 1.25
C PRO A 275 8.30 -12.22 0.98
N TYR A 276 7.38 -11.93 1.89
CA TYR A 276 6.93 -10.56 2.11
C TYR A 276 8.01 -9.82 2.88
N GLY A 277 8.27 -8.60 2.49
CA GLY A 277 9.24 -7.75 3.16
C GLY A 277 8.70 -6.35 3.45
N ILE A 278 9.22 -5.76 4.52
CA ILE A 278 9.06 -4.32 4.79
C ILE A 278 10.01 -3.60 3.85
N ALA A 279 9.45 -2.83 2.90
CA ALA A 279 10.24 -2.08 1.92
C ALA A 279 10.78 -0.79 2.52
N VAL A 280 12.09 -0.62 2.48
CA VAL A 280 12.83 0.55 2.96
C VAL A 280 13.55 1.19 1.77
N PRO A 281 13.43 2.50 1.51
CA PRO A 281 14.14 3.16 0.42
C PRO A 281 15.66 2.92 0.49
N LYS A 282 16.31 2.76 -0.66
CA LYS A 282 17.78 2.71 -0.75
C LYS A 282 18.40 3.96 -0.11
N GLY A 283 19.57 3.80 0.50
CA GLY A 283 20.26 4.88 1.24
C GLY A 283 19.76 5.08 2.68
N GLN A 284 18.82 4.25 3.14
CA GLN A 284 18.29 4.26 4.51
C GLN A 284 18.74 3.04 5.33
N GLU A 285 20.02 2.64 5.18
CA GLU A 285 20.56 1.41 5.78
C GLU A 285 20.37 1.37 7.29
N LYS A 286 20.57 2.50 7.98
CA LYS A 286 20.38 2.58 9.43
C LYS A 286 18.93 2.29 9.84
N LEU A 287 17.95 2.77 9.09
CA LEU A 287 16.53 2.48 9.33
C LEU A 287 16.24 1.01 9.03
N ARG A 288 16.68 0.50 7.87
CA ARG A 288 16.55 -0.91 7.47
C ARG A 288 17.10 -1.85 8.55
N ASP A 289 18.31 -1.60 9.03
CA ASP A 289 18.98 -2.44 10.01
C ASP A 289 18.30 -2.37 11.39
N ALA A 290 17.75 -1.21 11.77
CA ALA A 290 16.95 -1.08 12.98
C ALA A 290 15.63 -1.87 12.87
N ILE A 291 14.95 -1.83 11.72
CA ILE A 291 13.74 -2.62 11.45
C ILE A 291 14.07 -4.11 11.48
N LYS A 292 15.17 -4.54 10.81
CA LYS A 292 15.62 -5.94 10.85
C LYS A 292 15.82 -6.41 12.29
N ALA A 293 16.57 -5.66 13.08
CA ALA A 293 16.79 -5.99 14.49
C ALA A 293 15.48 -6.07 15.30
N ALA A 294 14.48 -5.24 14.96
CA ALA A 294 13.18 -5.29 15.61
C ALA A 294 12.38 -6.54 15.21
N VAL A 295 12.38 -6.94 13.94
CA VAL A 295 11.75 -8.20 13.49
C VAL A 295 12.43 -9.40 14.16
N GLU A 296 13.76 -9.44 14.23
CA GLU A 296 14.51 -10.49 14.95
C GLU A 296 14.12 -10.55 16.43
N LEU A 297 13.96 -9.40 17.07
CA LEU A 297 13.61 -9.34 18.49
C LEU A 297 12.16 -9.79 18.76
N VAL A 298 11.19 -9.43 17.88
CA VAL A 298 9.80 -9.90 18.03
C VAL A 298 9.65 -11.40 17.75
N ILE A 299 10.52 -11.98 16.92
CA ILE A 299 10.63 -13.43 16.78
C ILE A 299 11.19 -14.04 18.06
N LYS A 300 12.28 -13.51 18.57
CA LYS A 300 12.97 -14.03 19.76
C LYS A 300 12.10 -13.98 21.03
N ASN A 301 11.28 -12.94 21.17
CA ASN A 301 10.39 -12.78 22.33
C ASN A 301 8.98 -13.37 22.13
N HIS A 302 8.77 -14.13 21.04
CA HIS A 302 7.54 -14.82 20.70
C HIS A 302 6.32 -13.92 20.40
N ALA A 303 6.47 -12.60 20.30
CA ALA A 303 5.39 -11.72 19.87
C ALA A 303 4.98 -12.02 18.43
N TYR A 304 5.93 -12.37 17.59
CA TYR A 304 5.71 -12.82 16.21
C TYR A 304 4.81 -14.07 16.15
N ASP A 305 5.10 -15.09 16.95
CA ASP A 305 4.30 -16.33 17.01
C ASP A 305 2.85 -16.04 17.40
N GLY A 306 2.65 -15.08 18.31
CA GLY A 306 1.33 -14.61 18.71
C GLY A 306 0.54 -13.99 17.55
N VAL A 307 1.18 -13.15 16.73
CA VAL A 307 0.57 -12.55 15.53
C VAL A 307 0.21 -13.65 14.52
N LEU A 308 1.15 -14.55 14.20
CA LEU A 308 0.90 -15.63 13.24
C LEU A 308 -0.22 -16.56 13.70
N ALA A 309 -0.29 -16.85 15.00
CA ALA A 309 -1.36 -17.68 15.58
C ALA A 309 -2.73 -17.00 15.46
N LYS A 310 -2.82 -15.71 15.80
CA LYS A 310 -4.05 -14.91 15.71
C LYS A 310 -4.66 -14.96 14.30
N TRP A 311 -3.81 -14.90 13.28
CA TRP A 311 -4.24 -14.84 11.87
C TRP A 311 -4.22 -16.21 11.17
N ASN A 312 -3.85 -17.28 11.90
CA ASN A 312 -3.78 -18.66 11.37
C ASN A 312 -2.84 -18.81 10.15
N VAL A 313 -1.65 -18.16 10.24
CA VAL A 313 -0.61 -18.17 9.19
C VAL A 313 0.74 -18.66 9.70
N LYS A 314 0.75 -19.55 10.70
CA LYS A 314 2.00 -20.06 11.32
C LYS A 314 2.96 -20.68 10.31
N ASP A 315 2.42 -21.41 9.33
CA ASP A 315 3.23 -22.12 8.33
C ASP A 315 3.93 -21.17 7.35
N ALA A 316 3.48 -19.90 7.27
CA ALA A 316 4.12 -18.85 6.47
C ALA A 316 5.24 -18.12 7.22
N GLY A 317 5.47 -18.41 8.50
CA GLY A 317 6.47 -17.75 9.33
C GLY A 317 7.90 -17.98 8.83
N VAL A 318 8.72 -16.91 8.87
CA VAL A 318 10.16 -17.01 8.60
C VAL A 318 10.92 -17.48 9.85
N LYS A 319 11.95 -18.30 9.66
CA LYS A 319 12.83 -18.72 10.75
C LYS A 319 14.02 -17.78 10.94
N GLU A 320 14.39 -17.08 9.90
CA GLU A 320 15.51 -16.15 9.84
C GLU A 320 15.07 -14.89 9.09
N VAL A 321 15.41 -13.72 9.63
CA VAL A 321 15.12 -12.43 8.99
C VAL A 321 16.24 -12.11 8.00
N LYS A 322 15.92 -12.06 6.73
CA LYS A 322 16.85 -11.70 5.66
C LYS A 322 16.60 -10.27 5.17
N ILE A 323 17.66 -9.67 4.65
CA ILE A 323 17.57 -8.48 3.82
C ILE A 323 17.65 -8.94 2.37
N ASN A 324 16.66 -8.57 1.55
CA ASN A 324 16.65 -8.91 0.13
C ASN A 324 16.76 -10.42 -0.14
N GLY A 325 16.10 -11.25 0.68
CA GLY A 325 16.12 -12.70 0.55
C GLY A 325 15.26 -13.24 -0.59
N GLY A 326 14.46 -12.39 -1.23
CA GLY A 326 13.63 -12.72 -2.38
C GLY A 326 14.41 -12.85 -3.69
N SER A 327 13.81 -13.51 -4.69
CA SER A 327 14.38 -13.84 -6.02
C SER A 327 13.80 -12.98 -7.14
#